data_820d34e36d263e4e56b68060f10fbd1b
#
_entry.id   820d34e36d263e4e56b68060f10fbd1b
#
_cell.length_a   1.000
_cell.length_b   1.000
_cell.length_c   1.000
_cell.angle_alpha   90.00
_cell.angle_beta   90.00
_cell.angle_gamma   90.00
#
_symmetry.space_group_name_H-M   'P 1'
#
loop_
_entity.id
_entity.type
_entity.pdbx_description
1 polymer ?
#
loop_
_entity_poly.entity_id
_entity_poly.type
_entity_poly.pdbx_seq_one_letter_code
_entity_poly.pdbx_strand_id
1 'polypeptide(L)'
;NLNGTWQLSEWNGQALAEGTYCYITFNRRELTFEMYQKFDSMYARYITGSFNIENDPYLGYVISGEYDFGNGDWNNDYIVTDLLESGSMIWTVKDDDSDVNKYVRCEKVPESIIEEAKTNKN
;
A
#
# COMPACT_ATOMS: atom_id res chain seq x y z
N ASN A 1 10.58 0.52 10.21
CA ASN A 1 10.13 1.83 9.78
C ASN A 1 9.35 1.75 8.48
N LEU A 2 8.18 2.37 8.46
CA LEU A 2 7.26 2.34 7.31
C LEU A 2 7.81 3.10 6.08
N ASN A 3 8.71 4.05 6.28
CA ASN A 3 9.19 4.88 5.20
C ASN A 3 9.81 4.08 4.06
N GLY A 4 9.62 4.54 2.83
CA GLY A 4 10.19 3.89 1.64
C GLY A 4 9.16 3.21 0.78
N THR A 5 9.62 2.33 -0.10
CA THR A 5 8.78 1.69 -1.12
C THR A 5 8.52 0.23 -0.77
N TRP A 6 7.26 -0.17 -0.96
CA TRP A 6 6.79 -1.51 -0.62
C TRP A 6 5.98 -2.08 -1.78
N GLN A 7 6.12 -3.38 -1.97
CA GLN A 7 5.36 -4.12 -2.98
C GLN A 7 4.41 -5.10 -2.28
N LEU A 8 3.15 -5.09 -2.68
CA LEU A 8 2.20 -6.08 -2.22
C LEU A 8 2.62 -7.45 -2.77
N SER A 9 2.88 -8.38 -1.88
CA SER A 9 3.41 -9.70 -2.20
C SER A 9 2.35 -10.78 -2.14
N GLU A 10 1.47 -10.70 -1.15
CA GLU A 10 0.44 -11.73 -0.94
C GLU A 10 -0.84 -11.09 -0.44
N TRP A 11 -1.95 -11.68 -0.83
CA TRP A 11 -3.27 -11.37 -0.30
C TRP A 11 -3.86 -12.66 0.27
N ASN A 12 -4.11 -12.65 1.58
CA ASN A 12 -4.64 -13.81 2.30
C ASN A 12 -3.82 -15.08 2.09
N GLY A 13 -2.50 -14.93 2.11
CA GLY A 13 -1.58 -16.05 2.00
C GLY A 13 -1.33 -16.55 0.60
N GLN A 14 -1.88 -15.88 -0.40
CA GLN A 14 -1.72 -16.29 -1.79
C GLN A 14 -1.01 -15.21 -2.61
N ALA A 15 -0.18 -15.64 -3.55
CA ALA A 15 0.46 -14.73 -4.49
C ALA A 15 -0.61 -14.02 -5.32
N LEU A 16 -0.30 -12.81 -5.77
CA LEU A 16 -1.21 -12.04 -6.60
C LEU A 16 -1.34 -12.69 -7.99
N ALA A 17 -2.51 -12.50 -8.60
CA ALA A 17 -2.72 -12.93 -9.98
C ALA A 17 -1.71 -12.25 -10.91
N GLU A 18 -1.31 -12.94 -11.94
CA GLU A 18 -0.38 -12.41 -12.94
C GLU A 18 -0.92 -11.10 -13.52
N GLY A 19 -0.05 -10.11 -13.65
CA GLY A 19 -0.41 -8.80 -14.17
C GLY A 19 -1.04 -7.87 -13.14
N THR A 20 -1.27 -8.36 -11.92
CA THR A 20 -1.81 -7.56 -10.81
C THR A 20 -0.66 -7.10 -9.93
N TYR A 21 -0.69 -5.83 -9.53
CA TYR A 21 0.36 -5.31 -8.65
C TYR A 21 -0.12 -4.13 -7.83
N CYS A 22 0.59 -3.88 -6.74
CA CYS A 22 0.45 -2.66 -5.96
C CYS A 22 1.81 -2.31 -5.35
N TYR A 23 2.28 -1.11 -5.64
CA TYR A 23 3.48 -0.55 -5.05
C TYR A 23 3.10 0.72 -4.32
N ILE A 24 3.55 0.87 -3.08
CA ILE A 24 3.29 2.06 -2.29
C ILE A 24 4.62 2.62 -1.80
N THR A 25 4.81 3.91 -2.00
CA THR A 25 5.95 4.63 -1.42
C THR A 25 5.43 5.57 -0.35
N PHE A 26 5.91 5.39 0.87
CA PHE A 26 5.54 6.24 1.99
C PHE A 26 6.62 7.26 2.28
N ASN A 27 6.22 8.50 2.42
CA ASN A 27 7.05 9.56 2.97
C ASN A 27 6.60 9.79 4.41
N ARG A 28 7.30 9.18 5.35
CA ARG A 28 6.94 9.21 6.77
C ARG A 28 7.03 10.63 7.36
N ARG A 29 7.95 11.42 6.86
CA ARG A 29 8.16 12.78 7.32
C ARG A 29 7.01 13.69 6.94
N GLU A 30 6.55 13.59 5.70
CA GLU A 30 5.47 14.42 5.18
C GLU A 30 4.09 13.81 5.41
N LEU A 31 4.03 12.55 5.80
CA LEU A 31 2.80 11.77 5.94
C LEU A 31 2.03 11.69 4.61
N THR A 32 2.76 11.48 3.54
CA THR A 32 2.18 11.33 2.20
C THR A 32 2.57 9.98 1.60
N PHE A 33 1.80 9.55 0.61
CA PHE A 33 2.10 8.33 -0.12
C PHE A 33 1.91 8.52 -1.63
N GLU A 34 2.60 7.68 -2.38
CA GLU A 34 2.37 7.48 -3.81
C GLU A 34 2.11 6.01 -4.02
N MET A 35 1.18 5.70 -4.90
CA MET A 35 0.79 4.32 -5.13
C MET A 35 0.67 4.06 -6.63
N TYR A 36 1.21 2.93 -7.07
CA TYR A 36 0.99 2.40 -8.41
C TYR A 36 0.27 1.08 -8.26
N GLN A 37 -0.90 0.95 -8.85
CA GLN A 37 -1.68 -0.27 -8.72
C GLN A 37 -2.38 -0.67 -10.01
N LYS A 38 -2.63 -1.95 -10.14
CA LYS A 38 -3.40 -2.53 -11.23
C LYS A 38 -4.09 -3.78 -10.69
N PHE A 39 -5.40 -3.66 -10.44
CA PHE A 39 -6.23 -4.75 -9.93
C PHE A 39 -7.43 -4.93 -10.85
N ASP A 40 -7.68 -6.16 -11.29
CA ASP A 40 -8.87 -6.50 -12.08
C ASP A 40 -9.25 -5.44 -13.11
N SER A 41 -8.27 -4.76 -13.68
CA SER A 41 -8.45 -3.63 -14.56
C SER A 41 -7.42 -3.71 -15.67
N MET A 42 -7.78 -3.16 -16.82
CA MET A 42 -6.84 -3.02 -17.93
C MET A 42 -5.90 -1.83 -17.72
N TYR A 43 -6.13 -1.02 -16.70
CA TYR A 43 -5.42 0.24 -16.52
C TYR A 43 -4.58 0.25 -15.26
N ALA A 44 -3.32 0.62 -15.43
CA ALA A 44 -2.47 0.96 -14.31
C ALA A 44 -2.86 2.35 -13.79
N ARG A 45 -2.85 2.52 -12.47
CA ARG A 45 -3.24 3.76 -11.83
C ARG A 45 -2.10 4.29 -10.99
N TYR A 46 -1.87 5.60 -11.09
CA TYR A 46 -1.00 6.33 -10.20
C TYR A 46 -1.86 7.18 -9.27
N ILE A 47 -1.69 6.99 -7.98
CA ILE A 47 -2.55 7.59 -6.96
C ILE A 47 -1.67 8.22 -5.89
N THR A 48 -2.04 9.39 -5.43
CA THR A 48 -1.35 10.07 -4.34
C THR A 48 -2.32 10.39 -3.21
N GLY A 49 -1.77 10.62 -2.04
CA GLY A 49 -2.56 11.00 -0.89
C GLY A 49 -1.73 11.19 0.36
N SER A 50 -2.41 11.24 1.49
CA SER A 50 -1.79 11.37 2.80
C SER A 50 -2.25 10.23 3.70
N PHE A 51 -1.50 9.97 4.76
CA PHE A 51 -1.84 8.89 5.68
C PHE A 51 -1.60 9.33 7.12
N ASN A 52 -2.22 8.61 8.05
CA ASN A 52 -2.03 8.80 9.48
C ASN A 52 -1.61 7.49 10.09
N ILE A 53 -0.80 7.58 11.14
CA ILE A 53 -0.44 6.43 11.97
C ILE A 53 -0.92 6.73 13.38
N GLU A 54 -1.68 5.80 13.94
CA GLU A 54 -2.15 5.86 15.31
C GLU A 54 -1.55 4.69 16.07
N ASN A 55 -1.03 4.96 17.27
CA ASN A 55 -0.54 3.90 18.14
C ASN A 55 -1.66 3.51 19.11
N ASP A 56 -2.41 2.49 18.72
CA ASP A 56 -3.52 1.99 19.53
C ASP A 56 -2.98 1.13 20.67
N PRO A 57 -3.42 1.34 21.92
CA PRO A 57 -2.89 0.58 23.06
C PRO A 57 -3.18 -0.92 23.00
N TYR A 58 -4.15 -1.34 22.21
CA TYR A 58 -4.51 -2.75 22.08
C TYR A 58 -4.09 -3.36 20.75
N LEU A 59 -4.19 -2.59 19.67
CA LEU A 59 -3.97 -3.08 18.31
C LEU A 59 -2.56 -2.81 17.80
N GLY A 60 -1.84 -1.88 18.43
CA GLY A 60 -0.55 -1.43 17.93
C GLY A 60 -0.72 -0.33 16.89
N TYR A 61 0.09 -0.37 15.85
CA TYR A 61 0.04 0.66 14.81
C TYR A 61 -1.14 0.43 13.89
N VAL A 62 -1.96 1.47 13.75
CA VAL A 62 -3.09 1.46 12.82
C VAL A 62 -2.86 2.59 11.83
N ILE A 63 -2.93 2.29 10.54
CA ILE A 63 -2.79 3.32 9.51
C ILE A 63 -4.10 3.52 8.77
N SER A 64 -4.34 4.76 8.39
CA SER A 64 -5.48 5.17 7.57
C SER A 64 -5.00 6.15 6.53
N GLY A 65 -5.75 6.32 5.47
CA GLY A 65 -5.33 7.18 4.38
C GLY A 65 -6.46 7.94 3.72
N GLU A 66 -6.06 8.98 3.02
CA GLU A 66 -6.97 9.86 2.29
C GLU A 66 -6.34 10.14 0.93
N TYR A 67 -7.14 10.05 -0.12
CA TYR A 67 -6.69 10.32 -1.48
C TYR A 67 -6.73 11.82 -1.75
N ASP A 68 -5.78 12.30 -2.54
CA ASP A 68 -5.74 13.70 -2.96
C ASP A 68 -6.91 14.05 -3.88
N PHE A 69 -7.12 15.34 -4.06
CA PHE A 69 -8.11 15.89 -5.00
C PHE A 69 -9.55 15.54 -4.66
N GLY A 70 -9.85 15.35 -3.38
CA GLY A 70 -11.20 15.04 -2.94
C GLY A 70 -11.69 13.66 -3.34
N ASN A 71 -10.79 12.74 -3.62
CA ASN A 71 -11.13 11.38 -4.08
C ASN A 71 -11.47 10.41 -2.94
N GLY A 72 -11.68 10.94 -1.74
CA GLY A 72 -12.15 10.14 -0.62
C GLY A 72 -11.05 9.55 0.22
N ASP A 73 -11.45 8.65 1.09
CA ASP A 73 -10.55 7.97 2.04
C ASP A 73 -10.30 6.53 1.59
N TRP A 74 -9.26 5.92 2.15
CA TRP A 74 -9.08 4.47 2.02
C TRP A 74 -10.35 3.78 2.55
N ASN A 75 -10.72 2.68 1.90
CA ASN A 75 -11.90 1.91 2.32
C ASN A 75 -11.75 1.30 3.70
N ASN A 76 -10.52 1.03 4.12
CA ASN A 76 -10.23 0.38 5.38
C ASN A 76 -9.11 1.08 6.11
N ASP A 77 -9.11 0.94 7.44
CA ASP A 77 -7.93 1.18 8.25
C ASP A 77 -7.22 -0.16 8.41
N TYR A 78 -5.89 -0.12 8.56
CA TYR A 78 -5.10 -1.34 8.62
C TYR A 78 -4.23 -1.37 9.87
N ILE A 79 -4.20 -2.55 10.51
CA ILE A 79 -3.26 -2.82 11.59
C ILE A 79 -1.97 -3.28 10.93
N VAL A 80 -0.86 -2.61 11.24
CA VAL A 80 0.45 -2.96 10.70
C VAL A 80 1.22 -3.75 11.75
N THR A 81 1.58 -4.97 11.39
CA THR A 81 2.36 -5.85 12.26
C THR A 81 3.56 -6.39 11.51
N ASP A 82 4.47 -7.01 12.26
CA ASP A 82 5.66 -7.65 11.70
C ASP A 82 6.48 -6.73 10.79
N LEU A 83 6.56 -5.46 11.17
CA LEU A 83 7.40 -4.49 10.46
C LEU A 83 8.84 -4.77 10.85
N LEU A 84 9.43 -5.71 10.14
CA LEU A 84 10.72 -6.29 10.48
C LEU A 84 11.87 -5.66 9.70
N GLU A 85 13.05 -5.77 10.28
CA GLU A 85 14.29 -5.38 9.61
C GLU A 85 14.52 -6.20 8.33
N SER A 86 13.93 -7.39 8.27
CA SER A 86 13.97 -8.25 7.08
C SER A 86 13.31 -7.60 5.85
N GLY A 87 12.55 -6.53 6.05
CA GLY A 87 11.93 -5.82 4.95
C GLY A 87 10.56 -6.33 4.56
N SER A 88 9.79 -6.81 5.52
CA SER A 88 8.40 -7.20 5.29
C SER A 88 7.49 -6.60 6.35
N MET A 89 6.21 -6.53 6.05
CA MET A 89 5.17 -6.14 7.01
C MET A 89 3.84 -6.77 6.63
N ILE A 90 2.97 -6.90 7.62
CA ILE A 90 1.62 -7.45 7.45
C ILE A 90 0.61 -6.34 7.72
N TRP A 91 -0.35 -6.21 6.83
CA TRP A 91 -1.50 -5.31 7.00
C TRP A 91 -2.76 -6.15 7.17
N THR A 92 -3.42 -5.98 8.30
CA THR A 92 -4.69 -6.63 8.57
C THR A 92 -5.78 -5.58 8.61
N VAL A 93 -6.87 -5.78 7.89
CA VAL A 93 -8.00 -4.86 7.93
C VAL A 93 -8.53 -4.79 9.37
N LYS A 94 -8.67 -3.59 9.90
CA LYS A 94 -8.98 -3.37 11.32
C LYS A 94 -10.26 -4.07 11.77
N ASP A 95 -11.28 -4.07 10.90
CA ASP A 95 -12.58 -4.63 11.25
C ASP A 95 -12.85 -5.98 10.59
N ASP A 96 -11.84 -6.58 9.95
CA ASP A 96 -11.96 -7.88 9.30
C ASP A 96 -10.61 -8.59 9.33
N ASP A 97 -10.37 -9.35 10.38
CA ASP A 97 -9.09 -10.03 10.59
C ASP A 97 -8.81 -11.17 9.60
N SER A 98 -9.75 -11.48 8.72
CA SER A 98 -9.55 -12.43 7.63
C SER A 98 -8.95 -11.78 6.39
N ASP A 99 -8.93 -10.46 6.32
CA ASP A 99 -8.34 -9.73 5.19
C ASP A 99 -6.92 -9.30 5.55
N VAL A 100 -5.96 -10.07 5.07
CA VAL A 100 -4.55 -9.92 5.44
C VAL A 100 -3.70 -9.76 4.20
N ASN A 101 -2.86 -8.74 4.20
CA ASN A 101 -1.98 -8.42 3.08
C ASN A 101 -0.53 -8.39 3.54
N LYS A 102 0.35 -8.96 2.75
CA LYS A 102 1.78 -8.94 3.02
C LYS A 102 2.49 -8.04 2.03
N TYR A 103 3.26 -7.10 2.55
CA TYR A 103 4.11 -6.22 1.75
C TYR A 103 5.57 -6.56 1.99
N VAL A 104 6.37 -6.45 0.95
CA VAL A 104 7.82 -6.59 1.04
C VAL A 104 8.47 -5.29 0.58
N ARG A 105 9.56 -4.92 1.23
CA ARG A 105 10.27 -3.71 0.88
C ARG A 105 10.99 -3.90 -0.45
N CYS A 106 10.95 -2.87 -1.27
CA CYS A 106 11.74 -2.81 -2.49
C CYS A 106 12.46 -1.48 -2.57
N GLU A 107 13.47 -1.43 -3.42
CA GLU A 107 14.32 -0.25 -3.52
C GLU A 107 13.57 0.92 -4.14
N LYS A 108 12.79 0.64 -5.18
CA LYS A 108 11.99 1.64 -5.87
C LYS A 108 10.93 0.95 -6.71
N VAL A 109 9.95 1.72 -7.17
CA VAL A 109 8.97 1.22 -8.14
C VAL A 109 9.70 0.95 -9.47
N PRO A 110 9.50 -0.21 -10.09
CA PRO A 110 10.12 -0.50 -11.40
C PRO A 110 9.72 0.53 -12.46
N GLU A 111 10.67 0.88 -13.32
CA GLU A 111 10.42 1.84 -14.40
C GLU A 111 9.29 1.42 -15.32
N SER A 112 9.18 0.13 -15.60
CA SER A 112 8.11 -0.40 -16.46
C SER A 112 6.72 -0.12 -15.89
N ILE A 113 6.58 -0.16 -14.57
CA ILE A 113 5.32 0.14 -13.89
C ILE A 113 5.00 1.64 -14.01
N ILE A 114 5.99 2.48 -13.79
CA ILE A 114 5.83 3.93 -13.92
C ILE A 114 5.41 4.30 -15.34
N GLU A 115 6.06 3.70 -16.34
CA GLU A 115 5.75 3.96 -17.74
C GLU A 115 4.35 3.47 -18.10
N GLU A 116 3.97 2.32 -17.59
CA GLU A 116 2.63 1.79 -17.85
C GLU A 116 1.55 2.74 -17.33
N ALA A 117 1.73 3.30 -16.14
CA ALA A 117 0.78 4.24 -15.56
C ALA A 117 0.66 5.52 -16.39
N LYS A 118 1.78 5.96 -17.00
CA LYS A 118 1.76 7.13 -17.88
C LYS A 118 1.02 6.87 -19.19
N THR A 119 1.23 5.71 -19.79
CA THR A 119 0.62 5.38 -21.08
C THR A 119 -0.87 5.15 -20.99
N ASN A 120 -1.36 4.72 -19.84
CA ASN A 120 -2.79 4.47 -19.62
C ASN A 120 -3.54 5.66 -19.05
N LYS A 121 -2.90 6.81 -19.05
CA LYS A 121 -3.43 8.01 -18.44
C LYS A 121 -4.26 8.81 -19.44
N ASN A 122 -5.41 8.34 -19.77
CA ASN A 122 -6.30 9.12 -20.64
C ASN A 122 -7.74 8.93 -20.21
#